data_7dc7c6ace7a45496d3332375fa23b4f6
#
_entry.id   7dc7c6ace7a45496d3332375fa23b4f6
#
_cell.length_a   1.000
_cell.length_b   1.000
_cell.length_c   1.000
_cell.angle_alpha   90.00
_cell.angle_beta   90.00
_cell.angle_gamma   90.00
#
_symmetry.space_group_name_H-M   'P 1'
#
loop_
_entity.id
_entity.type
_entity.pdbx_description
1 polymer ?
#
loop_
_entity_poly.entity_id
_entity_poly.type
_entity_poly.pdbx_seq_one_letter_code
_entity_poly.pdbx_strand_id
1 'polypeptide(L)'
;MNKNKLTAEPHASATCITGLIAVVGSDGTGKSTLTADLVKNLQRHRPTERRYLGLISGEDGDKIKKLPFIGVWLERRLAAKSDKTQRMSNKPPALWAALIMYGFSLWRAANLRKVRRLAQSGVLVISDRYPQAEISGFYYDGPGIGVERAKGGLLSRLAARERRLYQQMAVYRPELIIRLDIDVDTAFSRKPDHSYDELKDKIAAMVRLQYNGARIIELDARAPYDEVLSNALNAISAVVNAAQRPQSDIGQSGENAGKETQVY
;
A
#
# COMPACT_ATOMS: atom_id res chain seq x y z
N MET A 1 4.03 -2.96 38.02
CA MET A 1 3.17 -3.84 37.22
C MET A 1 2.01 -3.01 36.69
N ASN A 2 2.08 -2.56 35.46
CA ASN A 2 0.95 -1.89 34.83
C ASN A 2 0.89 -2.37 33.37
N LYS A 3 0.02 -3.35 33.13
CA LYS A 3 -0.22 -3.98 31.82
C LYS A 3 -1.15 -3.04 31.06
N ASN A 4 -0.61 -2.20 30.18
CA ASN A 4 -1.40 -1.54 29.14
C ASN A 4 -1.90 -2.61 28.17
N LYS A 5 -3.11 -3.10 28.37
CA LYS A 5 -3.91 -3.77 27.38
C LYS A 5 -4.20 -2.75 26.27
N LEU A 6 -3.50 -2.85 25.14
CA LEU A 6 -4.01 -2.29 23.89
C LEU A 6 -5.27 -3.10 23.56
N THR A 7 -6.42 -2.53 23.85
CA THR A 7 -7.70 -3.00 23.31
C THR A 7 -7.66 -2.75 21.81
N ALA A 8 -7.50 -3.82 21.04
CA ALA A 8 -7.74 -3.80 19.59
C ALA A 8 -9.21 -3.38 19.40
N GLU A 9 -9.43 -2.18 18.85
CA GLU A 9 -10.76 -1.78 18.40
C GLU A 9 -11.26 -2.78 17.35
N PRO A 10 -12.55 -3.11 17.31
CA PRO A 10 -13.09 -4.08 16.36
C PRO A 10 -12.79 -3.57 14.95
N HIS A 11 -12.01 -4.34 14.20
CA HIS A 11 -11.73 -4.07 12.79
C HIS A 11 -13.06 -4.03 12.03
N ALA A 12 -13.43 -2.87 11.52
CA ALA A 12 -14.51 -2.76 10.54
C ALA A 12 -14.24 -3.79 9.44
N SER A 13 -15.25 -4.57 9.06
CA SER A 13 -15.11 -5.66 8.09
C SER A 13 -14.41 -5.15 6.83
N ALA A 14 -13.22 -5.67 6.55
CA ALA A 14 -12.43 -5.22 5.43
C ALA A 14 -13.13 -5.57 4.11
N THR A 15 -13.25 -4.59 3.22
CA THR A 15 -13.86 -4.76 1.89
C THR A 15 -12.77 -5.00 0.86
N CYS A 16 -12.79 -6.14 0.19
CA CYS A 16 -11.89 -6.42 -0.92
C CYS A 16 -12.29 -5.60 -2.15
N ILE A 17 -11.32 -4.98 -2.81
CA ILE A 17 -11.49 -4.34 -4.12
C ILE A 17 -11.06 -5.35 -5.18
N THR A 18 -12.02 -6.11 -5.71
CA THR A 18 -11.79 -7.04 -6.82
C THR A 18 -11.21 -6.29 -8.03
N GLY A 19 -10.21 -6.86 -8.68
CA GLY A 19 -9.51 -6.23 -9.81
C GLY A 19 -8.47 -5.18 -9.40
N LEU A 20 -8.14 -5.03 -8.12
CA LEU A 20 -7.03 -4.19 -7.67
C LEU A 20 -5.87 -5.05 -7.17
N ILE A 21 -4.72 -4.92 -7.82
CA ILE A 21 -3.45 -5.52 -7.43
C ILE A 21 -2.50 -4.42 -7.00
N ALA A 22 -1.92 -4.51 -5.81
CA ALA A 22 -0.96 -3.53 -5.32
C ALA A 22 0.46 -4.09 -5.28
N VAL A 23 1.42 -3.36 -5.84
CA VAL A 23 2.85 -3.69 -5.74
C VAL A 23 3.47 -2.78 -4.68
N VAL A 24 4.00 -3.38 -3.63
CA VAL A 24 4.61 -2.69 -2.49
C VAL A 24 6.05 -3.16 -2.25
N GLY A 25 6.81 -2.42 -1.48
CA GLY A 25 8.21 -2.74 -1.15
C GLY A 25 9.01 -1.48 -0.85
N SER A 26 10.26 -1.62 -0.41
CA SER A 26 11.16 -0.51 -0.15
C SER A 26 11.67 0.15 -1.44
N ASP A 27 12.45 1.22 -1.30
CA ASP A 27 13.12 1.82 -2.45
C ASP A 27 14.25 0.89 -2.94
N GLY A 28 14.50 0.87 -4.25
CA GLY A 28 15.46 -0.06 -4.87
C GLY A 28 14.91 -1.42 -5.26
N THR A 29 13.66 -1.79 -4.89
CA THR A 29 13.06 -3.10 -5.24
C THR A 29 12.55 -3.22 -6.68
N GLY A 30 12.52 -2.14 -7.47
CA GLY A 30 12.05 -2.20 -8.86
C GLY A 30 10.53 -2.12 -9.06
N LYS A 31 9.75 -1.70 -8.06
CA LYS A 31 8.27 -1.58 -8.14
C LYS A 31 7.76 -0.91 -9.39
N SER A 32 8.33 0.24 -9.73
CA SER A 32 7.85 1.05 -10.85
C SER A 32 8.07 0.38 -12.20
N THR A 33 9.19 -0.33 -12.36
CA THR A 33 9.47 -1.15 -13.54
C THR A 33 8.49 -2.33 -13.60
N LEU A 34 8.37 -3.08 -12.50
CA LEU A 34 7.47 -4.23 -12.44
C LEU A 34 6.02 -3.83 -12.74
N THR A 35 5.51 -2.74 -12.15
CA THR A 35 4.13 -2.29 -12.40
C THR A 35 3.90 -1.87 -13.85
N ALA A 36 4.90 -1.26 -14.51
CA ALA A 36 4.80 -0.89 -15.92
C ALA A 36 4.75 -2.13 -16.82
N ASP A 37 5.63 -3.12 -16.58
CA ASP A 37 5.69 -4.33 -17.38
C ASP A 37 4.50 -5.27 -17.13
N LEU A 38 3.98 -5.34 -15.89
CA LEU A 38 2.73 -6.04 -15.59
C LEU A 38 1.58 -5.46 -16.42
N VAL A 39 1.42 -4.14 -16.44
CA VAL A 39 0.37 -3.50 -17.25
C VAL A 39 0.57 -3.79 -18.73
N LYS A 40 1.80 -3.64 -19.26
CA LYS A 40 2.12 -3.93 -20.67
C LYS A 40 1.77 -5.36 -21.09
N ASN A 41 1.97 -6.34 -20.21
CA ASN A 41 1.63 -7.73 -20.47
C ASN A 41 0.12 -7.99 -20.37
N LEU A 42 -0.52 -7.51 -19.28
CA LEU A 42 -1.91 -7.81 -18.97
C LEU A 42 -2.90 -7.06 -19.86
N GLN A 43 -2.57 -5.85 -20.32
CA GLN A 43 -3.44 -5.06 -21.22
C GLN A 43 -3.66 -5.68 -22.58
N ARG A 44 -2.84 -6.70 -22.99
CA ARG A 44 -3.05 -7.47 -24.21
C ARG A 44 -4.27 -8.38 -24.14
N HIS A 45 -4.72 -8.72 -22.93
CA HIS A 45 -5.77 -9.69 -22.67
C HIS A 45 -7.01 -9.08 -22.04
N ARG A 46 -6.88 -7.94 -21.32
CA ARG A 46 -7.98 -7.26 -20.63
C ARG A 46 -7.66 -5.79 -20.38
N PRO A 47 -8.66 -4.92 -20.25
CA PRO A 47 -8.46 -3.54 -19.85
C PRO A 47 -7.66 -3.48 -18.53
N THR A 48 -6.45 -2.91 -18.57
CA THR A 48 -5.55 -2.84 -17.43
C THR A 48 -4.93 -1.46 -17.36
N GLU A 49 -4.91 -0.85 -16.18
CA GLU A 49 -4.34 0.47 -15.95
C GLU A 49 -3.36 0.49 -14.78
N ARG A 50 -2.27 1.26 -14.95
CA ARG A 50 -1.36 1.57 -13.85
C ARG A 50 -1.86 2.78 -13.09
N ARG A 51 -1.85 2.71 -11.75
CA ARG A 51 -2.13 3.84 -10.87
C ARG A 51 -1.07 3.97 -9.77
N TYR A 52 -0.67 5.20 -9.49
CA TYR A 52 0.24 5.48 -8.39
C TYR A 52 -0.56 5.90 -7.15
N LEU A 53 -0.40 5.18 -6.05
CA LEU A 53 -1.05 5.47 -4.77
C LEU A 53 -0.06 5.93 -3.68
N GLY A 54 1.19 6.21 -4.06
CA GLY A 54 2.13 6.94 -3.21
C GLY A 54 1.75 8.41 -3.08
N LEU A 55 2.55 9.19 -2.36
CA LEU A 55 2.25 10.62 -2.16
C LEU A 55 2.74 11.50 -3.31
N ILE A 56 3.90 11.18 -3.88
CA ILE A 56 4.51 11.99 -4.93
C ILE A 56 5.23 11.03 -5.89
N SER A 57 4.80 10.97 -7.14
CA SER A 57 5.53 10.30 -8.22
C SER A 57 6.51 11.28 -8.87
N GLY A 58 7.53 10.78 -9.59
CA GLY A 58 8.45 11.63 -10.34
C GLY A 58 7.74 12.58 -11.31
N GLU A 59 6.71 12.09 -12.01
CA GLU A 59 5.93 12.89 -12.97
C GLU A 59 4.99 13.91 -12.31
N ASP A 60 4.33 13.54 -11.20
CA ASP A 60 3.51 14.45 -10.42
C ASP A 60 4.36 15.32 -9.48
N GLY A 61 5.54 14.84 -9.07
CA GLY A 61 6.51 15.57 -8.28
C GLY A 61 6.95 16.84 -8.96
N ASP A 62 7.15 16.83 -10.28
CA ASP A 62 7.56 18.01 -11.05
C ASP A 62 6.42 19.03 -11.19
N LYS A 63 5.17 18.61 -11.19
CA LYS A 63 4.01 19.51 -11.13
C LYS A 63 3.86 20.14 -9.75
N ILE A 64 4.14 19.36 -8.70
CA ILE A 64 4.03 19.81 -7.29
C ILE A 64 5.21 20.71 -6.90
N LYS A 65 6.41 20.46 -7.42
CA LYS A 65 7.59 21.35 -7.26
C LYS A 65 7.34 22.75 -7.82
N LYS A 66 6.47 22.89 -8.83
CA LYS A 66 6.09 24.19 -9.41
C LYS A 66 5.11 24.99 -8.54
N LEU A 67 4.58 24.42 -7.46
CA LEU A 67 3.72 25.14 -6.52
C LEU A 67 4.59 25.94 -5.52
N PRO A 68 4.40 27.27 -5.43
CA PRO A 68 5.37 28.19 -4.83
C PRO A 68 5.70 27.96 -3.35
N PHE A 69 4.86 27.28 -2.58
CA PHE A 69 5.13 26.97 -1.16
C PHE A 69 5.48 25.49 -0.90
N ILE A 70 5.04 24.61 -1.77
CA ILE A 70 5.24 23.17 -1.63
C ILE A 70 6.61 22.76 -2.19
N GLY A 71 7.06 23.42 -3.28
CA GLY A 71 8.38 23.22 -3.85
C GLY A 71 9.49 23.48 -2.84
N VAL A 72 9.46 24.62 -2.16
CA VAL A 72 10.47 25.00 -1.13
C VAL A 72 10.47 24.02 0.07
N TRP A 73 9.31 23.53 0.49
CA TRP A 73 9.23 22.53 1.57
C TRP A 73 9.76 21.17 1.11
N LEU A 74 9.45 20.77 -0.11
CA LEU A 74 9.92 19.51 -0.70
C LEU A 74 11.44 19.57 -0.95
N GLU A 75 11.94 20.68 -1.47
CA GLU A 75 13.38 20.91 -1.65
C GLU A 75 14.13 20.94 -0.32
N ARG A 76 13.62 21.61 0.71
CA ARG A 76 14.20 21.57 2.05
C ARG A 76 14.21 20.16 2.66
N ARG A 77 13.21 19.36 2.36
CA ARG A 77 13.16 17.96 2.84
C ARG A 77 14.05 17.03 2.02
N LEU A 78 14.25 17.31 0.73
CA LEU A 78 15.21 16.62 -0.13
C LEU A 78 16.65 17.08 0.17
N ALA A 79 16.87 18.35 0.44
CA ALA A 79 18.18 18.88 0.84
C ALA A 79 18.58 18.43 2.25
N ALA A 80 17.65 18.28 3.18
CA ALA A 80 17.90 17.71 4.50
C ALA A 80 18.27 16.20 4.47
N LYS A 81 18.14 15.52 3.33
CA LYS A 81 18.70 14.18 3.10
C LYS A 81 20.23 14.14 3.09
N SER A 82 20.91 15.27 2.89
CA SER A 82 22.38 15.32 2.87
C SER A 82 23.02 15.49 4.25
N ASP A 83 22.24 15.79 5.27
CA ASP A 83 22.75 15.93 6.63
C ASP A 83 22.53 14.66 7.45
N LYS A 84 23.63 14.06 7.90
CA LYS A 84 23.74 12.78 8.63
C LYS A 84 22.97 12.69 9.96
N THR A 85 21.96 13.51 10.22
CA THR A 85 21.28 13.62 11.51
C THR A 85 19.75 13.56 11.41
N GLN A 86 19.18 12.91 10.40
CA GLN A 86 17.75 12.62 10.42
C GLN A 86 17.41 11.24 11.01
N ARG A 87 17.73 11.04 12.27
CA ARG A 87 16.78 10.32 13.14
C ARG A 87 15.45 11.03 12.95
N MET A 88 14.39 10.29 12.59
CA MET A 88 13.03 10.85 12.49
C MET A 88 12.82 11.77 13.68
N SER A 89 12.82 13.08 13.44
CA SER A 89 12.74 14.06 14.52
C SER A 89 11.45 13.77 15.29
N ASN A 90 11.56 13.38 16.54
CA ASN A 90 10.42 13.24 17.46
C ASN A 90 9.70 14.58 17.69
N LYS A 91 10.17 15.66 17.02
CA LYS A 91 9.55 16.96 17.10
C LYS A 91 8.25 16.99 16.29
N PRO A 92 7.18 17.56 16.84
CA PRO A 92 5.95 17.74 16.10
C PRO A 92 6.20 18.61 14.86
N PRO A 93 5.54 18.33 13.72
CA PRO A 93 5.63 19.19 12.55
C PRO A 93 5.03 20.58 12.87
N ALA A 94 5.55 21.61 12.22
CA ALA A 94 4.92 22.93 12.26
C ALA A 94 3.49 22.83 11.69
N LEU A 95 2.56 23.63 12.22
CA LEU A 95 1.14 23.55 11.84
C LEU A 95 0.90 23.66 10.34
N TRP A 96 1.61 24.58 9.65
CA TRP A 96 1.51 24.73 8.20
C TRP A 96 1.98 23.46 7.43
N ALA A 97 3.05 22.80 7.93
CA ALA A 97 3.53 21.54 7.35
C ALA A 97 2.53 20.41 7.57
N ALA A 98 1.88 20.36 8.74
CA ALA A 98 0.83 19.39 9.02
C ALA A 98 -0.41 19.61 8.14
N LEU A 99 -0.77 20.85 7.80
CA LEU A 99 -1.84 21.15 6.85
C LEU A 99 -1.53 20.65 5.45
N ILE A 100 -0.28 20.85 4.98
CA ILE A 100 0.18 20.33 3.69
C ILE A 100 0.13 18.79 3.69
N MET A 101 0.63 18.15 4.76
CA MET A 101 0.58 16.70 4.93
C MET A 101 -0.85 16.17 4.86
N TYR A 102 -1.77 16.84 5.54
CA TYR A 102 -3.18 16.47 5.50
C TYR A 102 -3.78 16.64 4.08
N GLY A 103 -3.41 17.70 3.38
CA GLY A 103 -3.78 17.90 1.97
C GLY A 103 -3.34 16.74 1.07
N PHE A 104 -2.11 16.24 1.22
CA PHE A 104 -1.62 15.06 0.50
C PHE A 104 -2.41 13.79 0.90
N SER A 105 -2.77 13.65 2.16
CA SER A 105 -3.57 12.52 2.63
C SER A 105 -4.98 12.53 2.01
N LEU A 106 -5.60 13.70 1.88
CA LEU A 106 -6.89 13.87 1.19
C LEU A 106 -6.77 13.55 -0.31
N TRP A 107 -5.70 13.99 -0.96
CA TRP A 107 -5.41 13.69 -2.36
C TRP A 107 -5.24 12.18 -2.58
N ARG A 108 -4.49 11.50 -1.70
CA ARG A 108 -4.34 10.02 -1.73
C ARG A 108 -5.69 9.32 -1.58
N ALA A 109 -6.53 9.76 -0.66
CA ALA A 109 -7.87 9.20 -0.47
C ALA A 109 -8.77 9.43 -1.71
N ALA A 110 -8.64 10.56 -2.39
CA ALA A 110 -9.34 10.84 -3.63
C ALA A 110 -8.86 9.91 -4.77
N ASN A 111 -7.55 9.65 -4.85
CA ASN A 111 -6.99 8.73 -5.84
C ASN A 111 -7.42 7.28 -5.57
N LEU A 112 -7.44 6.83 -4.31
CA LEU A 112 -7.97 5.50 -3.97
C LEU A 112 -9.44 5.35 -4.36
N ARG A 113 -10.26 6.41 -4.19
CA ARG A 113 -11.66 6.40 -4.65
C ARG A 113 -11.77 6.26 -6.16
N LYS A 114 -10.89 6.92 -6.94
CA LYS A 114 -10.81 6.75 -8.40
C LYS A 114 -10.42 5.34 -8.79
N VAL A 115 -9.41 4.77 -8.13
CA VAL A 115 -8.97 3.39 -8.32
C VAL A 115 -10.11 2.40 -8.07
N ARG A 116 -10.86 2.58 -7.00
CA ARG A 116 -12.04 1.73 -6.70
C ARG A 116 -13.08 1.79 -7.81
N ARG A 117 -13.40 2.98 -8.32
CA ARG A 117 -14.37 3.14 -9.43
C ARG A 117 -13.89 2.44 -10.71
N LEU A 118 -12.59 2.56 -11.03
CA LEU A 118 -12.00 1.85 -12.18
C LEU A 118 -12.09 0.33 -12.02
N ALA A 119 -11.74 -0.20 -10.86
CA ALA A 119 -11.86 -1.63 -10.59
C ALA A 119 -13.33 -2.10 -10.68
N GLN A 120 -14.27 -1.31 -10.14
CA GLN A 120 -15.72 -1.60 -10.23
C GLN A 120 -16.25 -1.55 -11.67
N SER A 121 -15.63 -0.79 -12.58
CA SER A 121 -15.97 -0.79 -14.02
C SER A 121 -15.33 -1.94 -14.81
N GLY A 122 -14.68 -2.91 -14.13
CA GLY A 122 -14.09 -4.09 -14.76
C GLY A 122 -12.64 -3.90 -15.25
N VAL A 123 -12.03 -2.74 -15.01
CA VAL A 123 -10.62 -2.50 -15.32
C VAL A 123 -9.75 -3.15 -14.26
N LEU A 124 -8.76 -3.94 -14.66
CA LEU A 124 -7.71 -4.42 -13.77
C LEU A 124 -6.76 -3.26 -13.43
N VAL A 125 -6.63 -2.93 -12.16
CA VAL A 125 -5.77 -1.84 -11.72
C VAL A 125 -4.52 -2.39 -11.05
N ILE A 126 -3.36 -2.04 -11.58
CA ILE A 126 -2.06 -2.32 -10.97
C ILE A 126 -1.60 -1.05 -10.26
N SER A 127 -1.60 -1.05 -8.93
CA SER A 127 -1.14 0.11 -8.18
C SER A 127 0.32 -0.02 -7.78
N ASP A 128 1.08 1.06 -7.99
CA ASP A 128 2.40 1.26 -7.41
C ASP A 128 2.20 1.92 -6.04
N ARG A 129 2.54 1.24 -4.96
CA ARG A 129 2.25 1.54 -3.56
C ARG A 129 0.77 1.37 -3.16
N TYR A 130 0.54 1.29 -1.85
CA TYR A 130 -0.79 1.24 -1.26
C TYR A 130 -0.81 1.93 0.11
N PRO A 131 -1.84 2.74 0.42
CA PRO A 131 -1.95 3.37 1.73
C PRO A 131 -2.24 2.35 2.83
N GLN A 132 -1.62 2.55 4.00
CA GLN A 132 -1.81 1.70 5.17
C GLN A 132 -2.01 2.55 6.43
N ALA A 133 -2.64 2.00 7.46
CA ALA A 133 -2.92 2.68 8.73
C ALA A 133 -2.17 2.10 9.94
N GLU A 134 -1.31 1.09 9.71
CA GLU A 134 -0.64 0.30 10.74
C GLU A 134 0.60 1.00 11.29
N ILE A 135 1.37 1.67 10.43
CA ILE A 135 2.61 2.36 10.78
C ILE A 135 2.51 3.83 10.35
N SER A 136 2.73 4.73 11.32
CA SER A 136 2.75 6.17 11.04
C SER A 136 4.00 6.57 10.26
N GLY A 137 3.83 7.46 9.27
CA GLY A 137 4.88 8.03 8.46
C GLY A 137 4.62 7.93 6.96
N PHE A 138 4.73 9.05 6.25
CA PHE A 138 4.60 9.08 4.79
C PHE A 138 5.60 8.19 4.07
N TYR A 139 6.75 8.01 4.68
CA TYR A 139 7.81 7.15 4.17
C TYR A 139 7.38 5.67 4.09
N TYR A 140 6.42 5.29 4.93
CA TYR A 140 5.83 3.95 4.98
C TYR A 140 4.45 3.88 4.33
N ASP A 141 4.06 4.89 3.56
CA ASP A 141 2.73 5.03 2.96
C ASP A 141 1.59 5.15 4.00
N GLY A 142 1.93 5.52 5.24
CA GLY A 142 1.02 5.73 6.36
C GLY A 142 0.74 7.20 6.68
N PRO A 143 -0.01 7.48 7.78
CA PRO A 143 -0.31 8.84 8.24
C PRO A 143 0.97 9.63 8.53
N GLY A 144 1.12 10.78 7.90
CA GLY A 144 2.37 11.55 7.93
C GLY A 144 2.55 12.41 9.17
N ILE A 145 1.46 12.96 9.72
CA ILE A 145 1.52 13.85 10.91
C ILE A 145 1.92 13.03 12.14
N GLY A 146 1.33 11.84 12.31
CA GLY A 146 1.56 10.96 13.46
C GLY A 146 0.95 11.50 14.76
N VAL A 147 -0.03 10.79 15.29
CA VAL A 147 -0.75 11.18 16.52
C VAL A 147 0.21 11.22 17.71
N GLU A 148 1.20 10.35 17.74
CA GLU A 148 2.19 10.20 18.80
C GLU A 148 3.10 11.43 18.92
N ARG A 149 3.30 12.17 17.81
CA ARG A 149 4.15 13.36 17.73
C ARG A 149 3.38 14.66 17.88
N ALA A 150 2.08 14.63 17.62
CA ALA A 150 1.24 15.83 17.63
C ALA A 150 0.93 16.29 19.05
N LYS A 151 1.55 17.40 19.47
CA LYS A 151 1.30 18.04 20.76
C LYS A 151 0.54 19.36 20.56
N GLY A 152 -0.51 19.59 21.36
CA GLY A 152 -1.31 20.82 21.30
C GLY A 152 -2.60 20.72 20.48
N GLY A 153 -3.59 21.55 20.81
CA GLY A 153 -5.00 21.38 20.44
C GLY A 153 -5.29 21.20 18.94
N LEU A 154 -4.83 22.11 18.08
CA LEU A 154 -5.16 22.07 16.65
C LEU A 154 -4.36 20.98 15.91
N LEU A 155 -3.06 20.83 16.22
CA LEU A 155 -2.21 19.84 15.61
C LEU A 155 -2.68 18.41 15.95
N SER A 156 -3.04 18.16 17.20
CA SER A 156 -3.57 16.86 17.63
C SER A 156 -4.91 16.53 16.96
N ARG A 157 -5.78 17.52 16.77
CA ARG A 157 -7.04 17.34 16.04
C ARG A 157 -6.79 16.99 14.57
N LEU A 158 -5.81 17.65 13.93
CA LEU A 158 -5.44 17.38 12.54
C LEU A 158 -4.84 15.99 12.38
N ALA A 159 -3.94 15.58 13.28
CA ALA A 159 -3.36 14.25 13.31
C ALA A 159 -4.43 13.15 13.49
N ALA A 160 -5.39 13.39 14.40
CA ALA A 160 -6.49 12.46 14.61
C ALA A 160 -7.41 12.35 13.38
N ARG A 161 -7.66 13.44 12.66
CA ARG A 161 -8.42 13.42 11.40
C ARG A 161 -7.66 12.67 10.30
N GLU A 162 -6.36 12.89 10.19
CA GLU A 162 -5.52 12.16 9.23
C GLU A 162 -5.52 10.66 9.53
N ARG A 163 -5.32 10.26 10.80
CA ARG A 163 -5.38 8.85 11.21
C ARG A 163 -6.72 8.22 10.83
N ARG A 164 -7.85 8.89 11.13
CA ARG A 164 -9.18 8.40 10.74
C ARG A 164 -9.32 8.24 9.22
N LEU A 165 -8.77 9.17 8.44
CA LEU A 165 -8.77 9.09 6.97
C LEU A 165 -8.01 7.85 6.48
N TYR A 166 -6.84 7.55 7.06
CA TYR A 166 -6.08 6.35 6.72
C TYR A 166 -6.79 5.07 7.19
N GLN A 167 -7.43 5.07 8.36
CA GLN A 167 -8.25 3.96 8.81
C GLN A 167 -9.41 3.70 7.84
N GLN A 168 -10.07 4.76 7.33
CA GLN A 168 -11.11 4.63 6.31
C GLN A 168 -10.57 4.09 4.97
N MET A 169 -9.37 4.49 4.56
CA MET A 169 -8.72 3.92 3.37
C MET A 169 -8.37 2.44 3.59
N ALA A 170 -7.88 2.07 4.77
CA ALA A 170 -7.49 0.71 5.11
C ALA A 170 -8.67 -0.28 5.22
N VAL A 171 -9.91 0.18 5.36
CA VAL A 171 -11.11 -0.67 5.21
C VAL A 171 -11.13 -1.35 3.84
N TYR A 172 -10.65 -0.66 2.81
CA TYR A 172 -10.53 -1.19 1.46
C TYR A 172 -9.18 -1.86 1.31
N ARG A 173 -9.17 -3.14 0.93
CA ARG A 173 -7.93 -3.89 0.69
C ARG A 173 -7.84 -4.33 -0.76
N PRO A 174 -6.64 -4.38 -1.35
CA PRO A 174 -6.44 -4.96 -2.66
C PRO A 174 -6.85 -6.44 -2.67
N GLU A 175 -7.21 -6.94 -3.82
CA GLU A 175 -7.43 -8.37 -4.05
C GLU A 175 -6.14 -9.18 -3.86
N LEU A 176 -5.01 -8.58 -4.27
CA LEU A 176 -3.67 -9.12 -4.07
C LEU A 176 -2.68 -7.99 -3.80
N ILE A 177 -1.77 -8.24 -2.87
CA ILE A 177 -0.55 -7.44 -2.69
C ILE A 177 0.64 -8.29 -3.12
N ILE A 178 1.45 -7.74 -4.00
CA ILE A 178 2.76 -8.25 -4.37
C ILE A 178 3.79 -7.45 -3.59
N ARG A 179 4.39 -8.05 -2.57
CA ARG A 179 5.44 -7.45 -1.77
C ARG A 179 6.80 -7.85 -2.32
N LEU A 180 7.57 -6.86 -2.78
CA LEU A 180 8.94 -7.06 -3.23
C LEU A 180 9.86 -6.99 -2.01
N ASP A 181 10.47 -8.11 -1.67
CA ASP A 181 11.45 -8.21 -0.60
C ASP A 181 12.87 -7.97 -1.12
N ILE A 182 13.71 -7.34 -0.30
CA ILE A 182 15.11 -7.05 -0.60
C ILE A 182 15.87 -6.85 0.70
N ASP A 183 17.14 -7.26 0.74
CA ASP A 183 18.02 -6.88 1.83
C ASP A 183 18.54 -5.43 1.72
N VAL A 184 19.05 -4.91 2.82
CA VAL A 184 19.47 -3.50 2.92
C VAL A 184 20.67 -3.21 2.02
N ASP A 185 21.62 -4.13 1.92
CA ASP A 185 22.86 -3.94 1.16
C ASP A 185 22.55 -3.85 -0.33
N THR A 186 21.71 -4.74 -0.83
CA THR A 186 21.24 -4.71 -2.23
C THR A 186 20.40 -3.46 -2.50
N ALA A 187 19.52 -3.06 -1.59
CA ALA A 187 18.72 -1.85 -1.74
C ALA A 187 19.60 -0.59 -1.80
N PHE A 188 20.61 -0.51 -0.94
CA PHE A 188 21.57 0.59 -0.89
C PHE A 188 22.45 0.64 -2.14
N SER A 189 22.93 -0.51 -2.62
CA SER A 189 23.72 -0.56 -3.87
C SER A 189 22.93 -0.05 -5.08
N ARG A 190 21.61 -0.31 -5.13
CA ARG A 190 20.72 0.17 -6.21
C ARG A 190 20.29 1.63 -6.02
N LYS A 191 20.32 2.15 -4.79
CA LYS A 191 19.89 3.50 -4.41
C LYS A 191 20.88 4.15 -3.41
N PRO A 192 22.11 4.43 -3.81
CA PRO A 192 23.14 4.98 -2.92
C PRO A 192 22.87 6.43 -2.50
N ASP A 193 21.92 7.10 -3.14
CA ASP A 193 21.42 8.42 -2.77
C ASP A 193 20.48 8.41 -1.54
N HIS A 194 20.10 7.22 -1.04
CA HIS A 194 19.31 7.05 0.18
C HIS A 194 20.23 6.77 1.37
N SER A 195 19.77 7.13 2.57
CA SER A 195 20.45 6.71 3.81
C SER A 195 20.31 5.21 4.03
N TYR A 196 21.41 4.54 4.40
CA TYR A 196 21.40 3.10 4.73
C TYR A 196 20.44 2.78 5.88
N ASP A 197 20.45 3.61 6.94
CA ASP A 197 19.57 3.44 8.09
C ASP A 197 18.09 3.63 7.72
N GLU A 198 17.78 4.62 6.87
CA GLU A 198 16.41 4.82 6.36
C GLU A 198 15.91 3.62 5.54
N LEU A 199 16.76 3.04 4.69
CA LEU A 199 16.42 1.83 3.92
C LEU A 199 16.19 0.65 4.87
N LYS A 200 17.06 0.47 5.87
CA LYS A 200 16.93 -0.57 6.89
C LYS A 200 15.62 -0.46 7.65
N ASP A 201 15.29 0.73 8.15
CA ASP A 201 14.04 0.97 8.87
C ASP A 201 12.82 0.73 7.98
N LYS A 202 12.89 1.12 6.71
CA LYS A 202 11.80 0.93 5.76
C LYS A 202 11.58 -0.53 5.42
N ILE A 203 12.64 -1.29 5.18
CA ILE A 203 12.56 -2.73 4.92
C ILE A 203 11.96 -3.44 6.14
N ALA A 204 12.46 -3.15 7.34
CA ALA A 204 11.94 -3.72 8.59
C ALA A 204 10.46 -3.36 8.83
N ALA A 205 10.03 -2.16 8.45
CA ALA A 205 8.63 -1.75 8.53
C ALA A 205 7.75 -2.48 7.51
N MET A 206 8.22 -2.63 6.24
CA MET A 206 7.46 -3.28 5.17
C MET A 206 7.08 -4.73 5.49
N VAL A 207 7.99 -5.50 6.09
CA VAL A 207 7.74 -6.90 6.50
C VAL A 207 6.61 -7.01 7.53
N ARG A 208 6.44 -5.99 8.37
CA ARG A 208 5.43 -5.98 9.45
C ARG A 208 4.03 -5.60 8.97
N LEU A 209 3.89 -5.01 7.79
CA LEU A 209 2.60 -4.55 7.27
C LEU A 209 1.74 -5.72 6.82
N GLN A 210 0.51 -5.78 7.30
CA GLN A 210 -0.49 -6.80 6.95
C GLN A 210 -1.62 -6.26 6.06
N TYR A 211 -1.65 -4.95 5.84
CA TYR A 211 -2.65 -4.27 5.00
C TYR A 211 -4.09 -4.71 5.31
N ASN A 212 -4.40 -4.73 6.61
CA ASN A 212 -5.71 -5.14 7.13
C ASN A 212 -6.15 -6.54 6.67
N GLY A 213 -5.21 -7.48 6.62
CA GLY A 213 -5.46 -8.87 6.23
C GLY A 213 -5.67 -9.07 4.72
N ALA A 214 -5.08 -8.23 3.88
CA ALA A 214 -5.01 -8.47 2.44
C ALA A 214 -4.20 -9.74 2.12
N ARG A 215 -4.53 -10.41 1.01
CA ARG A 215 -3.70 -11.50 0.50
C ARG A 215 -2.35 -10.93 0.04
N ILE A 216 -1.25 -11.39 0.63
CA ILE A 216 0.10 -10.95 0.29
C ILE A 216 0.87 -12.13 -0.29
N ILE A 217 1.58 -11.90 -1.40
CA ILE A 217 2.66 -12.77 -1.87
C ILE A 217 3.96 -12.00 -1.78
N GLU A 218 5.03 -12.70 -1.44
CA GLU A 218 6.37 -12.13 -1.34
C GLU A 218 7.20 -12.62 -2.53
N LEU A 219 7.87 -11.69 -3.21
CA LEU A 219 8.79 -11.99 -4.29
C LEU A 219 10.16 -11.41 -3.96
N ASP A 220 11.20 -12.21 -4.12
CA ASP A 220 12.57 -11.77 -3.92
C ASP A 220 13.01 -10.84 -5.07
N ALA A 221 13.18 -9.56 -4.75
CA ALA A 221 13.61 -8.56 -5.73
C ALA A 221 15.08 -8.70 -6.14
N ARG A 222 15.83 -9.64 -5.56
CA ARG A 222 17.22 -9.99 -5.94
C ARG A 222 17.28 -11.03 -7.05
N ALA A 223 16.21 -11.81 -7.20
CA ALA A 223 16.10 -12.80 -8.27
C ALA A 223 16.19 -12.15 -9.66
N PRO A 224 16.51 -12.91 -10.71
CA PRO A 224 16.47 -12.43 -12.08
C PRO A 224 15.12 -11.78 -12.39
N TYR A 225 15.15 -10.63 -13.04
CA TYR A 225 13.92 -9.83 -13.26
C TYR A 225 12.81 -10.59 -14.00
N ASP A 226 13.16 -11.40 -14.98
CA ASP A 226 12.19 -12.21 -15.74
C ASP A 226 11.48 -13.23 -14.84
N GLU A 227 12.17 -13.78 -13.85
CA GLU A 227 11.58 -14.67 -12.85
C GLU A 227 10.59 -13.91 -11.95
N VAL A 228 10.97 -12.73 -11.45
CA VAL A 228 10.10 -11.87 -10.64
C VAL A 228 8.84 -11.49 -11.42
N LEU A 229 8.99 -11.10 -12.68
CA LEU A 229 7.88 -10.74 -13.57
C LEU A 229 6.96 -11.94 -13.84
N SER A 230 7.53 -13.10 -14.14
CA SER A 230 6.77 -14.34 -14.39
C SER A 230 5.97 -14.76 -13.14
N ASN A 231 6.61 -14.77 -11.98
CA ASN A 231 5.96 -15.10 -10.71
C ASN A 231 4.82 -14.13 -10.37
N ALA A 232 5.03 -12.83 -10.62
CA ALA A 232 4.00 -11.81 -10.42
C ALA A 232 2.80 -12.02 -11.36
N LEU A 233 3.03 -12.29 -12.65
CA LEU A 233 1.98 -12.60 -13.64
C LEU A 233 1.18 -13.85 -13.27
N ASN A 234 1.87 -14.91 -12.85
CA ASN A 234 1.24 -16.15 -12.41
C ASN A 234 0.34 -15.95 -11.21
N ALA A 235 0.81 -15.18 -10.21
CA ALA A 235 0.04 -14.87 -9.03
C ALA A 235 -1.21 -14.03 -9.34
N ILE A 236 -1.09 -13.04 -10.24
CA ILE A 236 -2.23 -12.23 -10.69
C ILE A 236 -3.25 -13.11 -11.43
N SER A 237 -2.76 -13.96 -12.36
CA SER A 237 -3.63 -14.86 -13.11
C SER A 237 -4.40 -15.83 -12.22
N ALA A 238 -3.76 -16.38 -11.18
CA ALA A 238 -4.40 -17.26 -10.22
C ALA A 238 -5.55 -16.57 -9.46
N VAL A 239 -5.38 -15.31 -9.06
CA VAL A 239 -6.39 -14.54 -8.34
C VAL A 239 -7.53 -14.14 -9.27
N VAL A 240 -7.22 -13.63 -10.45
CA VAL A 240 -8.22 -13.19 -11.44
C VAL A 240 -9.08 -14.34 -11.93
N ASN A 241 -8.49 -15.52 -12.20
CA ASN A 241 -9.22 -16.70 -12.63
C ASN A 241 -10.09 -17.29 -11.51
N ALA A 242 -9.64 -17.20 -10.25
CA ALA A 242 -10.45 -17.64 -9.10
C ALA A 242 -11.70 -16.76 -8.92
N ALA A 243 -11.59 -15.45 -9.18
CA ALA A 243 -12.71 -14.52 -9.10
C ALA A 243 -13.76 -14.71 -10.23
N GLN A 244 -13.38 -15.38 -11.32
CA GLN A 244 -14.26 -15.64 -12.48
C GLN A 244 -14.98 -16.99 -12.41
N ARG A 245 -14.65 -17.88 -11.46
CA ARG A 245 -15.37 -19.14 -11.29
C ARG A 245 -16.73 -18.88 -10.65
N PRO A 246 -17.86 -19.23 -11.31
CA PRO A 246 -19.17 -19.10 -10.67
C PRO A 246 -19.25 -20.03 -9.47
N GLN A 247 -19.91 -19.57 -8.40
CA GLN A 247 -20.21 -20.35 -7.17
C GLN A 247 -21.25 -21.45 -7.38
N SER A 248 -21.19 -22.23 -8.46
CA SER A 248 -22.22 -23.20 -8.84
C SER A 248 -22.03 -24.63 -8.30
N ASP A 249 -21.02 -24.92 -7.46
CA ASP A 249 -20.78 -26.29 -7.02
C ASP A 249 -20.75 -26.55 -5.50
N ILE A 250 -21.45 -25.74 -4.71
CA ILE A 250 -21.68 -26.07 -3.29
C ILE A 250 -23.19 -26.24 -3.05
N GLY A 251 -23.79 -27.31 -3.60
CA GLY A 251 -25.22 -27.52 -3.41
C GLY A 251 -25.82 -28.78 -3.97
N GLN A 252 -25.05 -29.83 -4.32
CA GLN A 252 -25.64 -31.11 -4.70
C GLN A 252 -24.80 -32.31 -4.24
N SER A 253 -24.67 -32.50 -2.96
CA SER A 253 -24.23 -33.80 -2.39
C SER A 253 -24.82 -34.00 -1.00
N GLY A 254 -26.13 -34.11 -0.92
CA GLY A 254 -26.79 -34.29 0.36
C GLY A 254 -28.24 -34.69 0.28
N GLU A 255 -28.65 -35.42 -0.78
CA GLU A 255 -30.03 -35.97 -0.78
C GLU A 255 -30.11 -37.23 -1.65
N ASN A 256 -29.53 -38.33 -1.15
CA ASN A 256 -29.91 -39.69 -1.53
C ASN A 256 -29.29 -40.73 -0.59
N ALA A 257 -29.84 -40.82 0.63
CA ALA A 257 -29.68 -41.98 1.47
C ALA A 257 -30.89 -42.06 2.42
N GLY A 258 -31.93 -42.75 2.03
CA GLY A 258 -33.06 -42.98 2.94
C GLY A 258 -34.31 -43.46 2.28
N LYS A 259 -34.27 -44.57 1.54
CA LYS A 259 -35.40 -45.45 1.33
C LYS A 259 -34.90 -46.87 1.10
N GLU A 260 -34.71 -47.62 2.13
CA GLU A 260 -34.75 -49.05 2.06
C GLU A 260 -35.92 -49.55 2.90
N THR A 261 -36.77 -50.19 2.20
CA THR A 261 -38.04 -50.82 2.46
C THR A 261 -37.91 -51.93 3.49
N GLN A 262 -38.74 -51.90 4.52
CA GLN A 262 -39.11 -53.10 5.29
C GLN A 262 -40.11 -53.92 4.47
N VAL A 263 -39.77 -55.14 4.20
CA VAL A 263 -40.76 -56.20 3.91
C VAL A 263 -40.30 -57.54 4.56
N TYR A 264 -41.15 -58.05 5.46
CA TYR A 264 -41.19 -59.33 6.10
C TYR A 264 -40.11 -59.76 7.08
#